data_95880f1d757c04ccc450a20c8bed9dcd
#
_entry.id   95880f1d757c04ccc450a20c8bed9dcd
#
_cell.length_a   1.000
_cell.length_b   1.000
_cell.length_c   1.000
_cell.angle_alpha   90.00
_cell.angle_beta   90.00
_cell.angle_gamma   90.00
#
_symmetry.space_group_name_H-M   'P 1'
#
loop_
_entity.id
_entity.type
_entity.pdbx_description
1 polymer ?
#
loop_
_entity_poly.entity_id
_entity_poly.type
_entity_poly.pdbx_seq_one_letter_code
_entity_poly.pdbx_strand_id
1 'polypeptide(L)'
;MGNEVYTGIDIGGTSVKLAFITEQGEILAKWEIPTDVRHNGANIVNDIAESIKTNKNESDTLMGAGVGAPGFIEMETGFIYHAVNIGWRDYPLKDELEKALGVVVRIDNDANLAALGEKWKGAGDGTNEELFVTLGTGVGGGIITRGQILHGVGGMGGEIGHITSVKEGGSLCNCGKHGCLETVSSATGMVRLMNEKLKEGRDSTVDSILSESLTTKDIFEAAKKGDTVAKEVITEAIDHLGYAIANLANTLNPAKIVIGGGVSKAGEDLLTPLRHVFKQYALPRVAEQAEIKLAHLGNDAGIYGAVWLAIQAVENKQK
;
A
#
# COMPACT_ATOMS: atom_id res chain seq x y z
N MET A 1 27.98 7.58 -22.09
CA MET A 1 26.87 6.78 -22.62
C MET A 1 25.67 7.12 -21.77
N GLY A 2 24.49 7.26 -22.34
CA GLY A 2 23.27 7.48 -21.58
C GLY A 2 22.81 6.18 -20.89
N ASN A 3 21.98 6.32 -19.87
CA ASN A 3 21.41 5.19 -19.14
C ASN A 3 20.11 4.74 -19.81
N GLU A 4 19.82 3.45 -19.72
CA GLU A 4 18.47 2.94 -19.89
C GLU A 4 17.70 3.13 -18.57
N VAL A 5 16.60 3.89 -18.63
CA VAL A 5 15.84 4.28 -17.45
C VAL A 5 14.38 3.87 -17.57
N TYR A 6 13.81 3.48 -16.48
CA TYR A 6 12.37 3.29 -16.31
C TYR A 6 11.80 4.42 -15.45
N THR A 7 10.58 4.83 -15.71
CA THR A 7 9.92 5.80 -14.83
C THR A 7 8.87 5.13 -13.96
N GLY A 8 8.96 5.37 -12.67
CA GLY A 8 7.90 5.09 -11.72
C GLY A 8 7.09 6.35 -11.48
N ILE A 9 5.78 6.24 -11.53
CA ILE A 9 4.81 7.33 -11.38
C ILE A 9 3.80 6.92 -10.32
N ASP A 10 3.60 7.75 -9.30
CA ASP A 10 2.58 7.55 -8.26
C ASP A 10 1.64 8.76 -8.28
N ILE A 11 0.42 8.54 -8.77
CA ILE A 11 -0.60 9.59 -8.96
C ILE A 11 -1.45 9.68 -7.70
N GLY A 12 -1.16 10.66 -6.85
CA GLY A 12 -2.00 11.01 -5.70
C GLY A 12 -3.00 12.12 -6.00
N GLY A 13 -3.95 12.34 -5.08
CA GLY A 13 -4.96 13.40 -5.23
C GLY A 13 -4.41 14.83 -5.10
N THR A 14 -3.20 15.03 -4.55
CA THR A 14 -2.57 16.34 -4.34
C THR A 14 -1.26 16.50 -5.09
N SER A 15 -0.53 15.42 -5.29
CA SER A 15 0.75 15.41 -5.99
C SER A 15 0.96 14.11 -6.76
N VAL A 16 1.73 14.20 -7.83
CA VAL A 16 2.27 13.08 -8.58
C VAL A 16 3.75 12.97 -8.26
N LYS A 17 4.17 11.82 -7.75
CA LYS A 17 5.58 11.51 -7.50
C LYS A 17 6.16 10.74 -8.67
N LEU A 18 7.36 11.09 -9.06
CA LEU A 18 8.05 10.47 -10.18
C LEU A 18 9.50 10.15 -9.83
N ALA A 19 10.01 9.09 -10.44
CA ALA A 19 11.44 8.79 -10.38
C ALA A 19 11.92 8.13 -11.67
N PHE A 20 13.19 8.37 -12.01
CA PHE A 20 13.94 7.55 -12.96
C PHE A 20 14.78 6.55 -12.19
N ILE A 21 14.58 5.28 -12.50
CA ILE A 21 15.27 4.17 -11.85
C ILE A 21 15.83 3.25 -12.93
N THR A 22 17.06 2.77 -12.72
CA THR A 22 17.69 1.78 -13.61
C THR A 22 17.07 0.39 -13.40
N GLU A 23 17.31 -0.52 -14.34
CA GLU A 23 16.93 -1.93 -14.21
C GLU A 23 17.52 -2.59 -12.94
N GLN A 24 18.65 -2.09 -12.44
CA GLN A 24 19.28 -2.57 -11.23
C GLN A 24 18.67 -1.97 -9.95
N GLY A 25 17.74 -0.99 -10.08
CA GLY A 25 17.04 -0.34 -8.98
C GLY A 25 17.79 0.87 -8.40
N GLU A 26 18.71 1.46 -9.13
CA GLU A 26 19.36 2.71 -8.75
C GLU A 26 18.46 3.90 -9.10
N ILE A 27 18.15 4.76 -8.13
CA ILE A 27 17.40 6.00 -8.37
C ILE A 27 18.35 7.04 -8.95
N LEU A 28 18.14 7.45 -10.18
CA LEU A 28 18.92 8.49 -10.85
C LEU A 28 18.35 9.89 -10.60
N ALA A 29 17.03 10.00 -10.54
CA ALA A 29 16.32 11.23 -10.21
C ALA A 29 14.98 10.92 -9.55
N LYS A 30 14.54 11.81 -8.65
CA LYS A 30 13.24 11.74 -8.00
C LYS A 30 12.69 13.15 -7.81
N TRP A 31 11.44 13.36 -8.18
CA TRP A 31 10.77 14.66 -8.08
C TRP A 31 9.28 14.50 -7.89
N GLU A 32 8.60 15.61 -7.70
CA GLU A 32 7.17 15.68 -7.47
C GLU A 32 6.59 16.87 -8.22
N ILE A 33 5.39 16.72 -8.74
CA ILE A 33 4.59 17.78 -9.35
C ILE A 33 3.22 17.83 -8.69
N PRO A 34 2.55 19.00 -8.64
CA PRO A 34 1.17 19.10 -8.17
C PRO A 34 0.22 18.29 -9.07
N THR A 35 -0.81 17.66 -8.48
CA THR A 35 -1.89 17.06 -9.26
C THR A 35 -2.92 18.13 -9.64
N ASP A 36 -3.05 18.46 -10.91
CA ASP A 36 -4.07 19.37 -11.39
C ASP A 36 -5.43 18.66 -11.53
N VAL A 37 -6.23 18.71 -10.47
CA VAL A 37 -7.58 18.11 -10.44
C VAL A 37 -8.65 18.96 -11.13
N ARG A 38 -8.31 20.16 -11.61
CA ARG A 38 -9.23 21.02 -12.38
C ARG A 38 -9.67 20.31 -13.65
N HIS A 39 -10.89 20.60 -14.08
CA HIS A 39 -11.46 19.98 -15.29
C HIS A 39 -11.42 18.45 -15.27
N ASN A 40 -11.65 17.85 -14.08
CA ASN A 40 -11.60 16.41 -13.87
C ASN A 40 -10.23 15.79 -14.22
N GLY A 41 -9.13 16.46 -13.88
CA GLY A 41 -7.78 15.96 -14.06
C GLY A 41 -7.33 15.86 -15.53
N ALA A 42 -7.93 16.63 -16.44
CA ALA A 42 -7.66 16.56 -17.88
C ALA A 42 -6.19 16.83 -18.26
N ASN A 43 -5.45 17.58 -17.43
CA ASN A 43 -4.07 17.98 -17.71
C ASN A 43 -3.03 16.99 -17.14
N ILE A 44 -3.40 16.11 -16.23
CA ILE A 44 -2.45 15.29 -15.45
C ILE A 44 -1.49 14.50 -16.35
N VAL A 45 -1.98 13.88 -17.43
CA VAL A 45 -1.13 13.10 -18.36
C VAL A 45 -0.13 14.01 -19.08
N ASN A 46 -0.55 15.18 -19.50
CA ASN A 46 0.34 16.15 -20.16
C ASN A 46 1.40 16.68 -19.18
N ASP A 47 0.99 17.02 -17.96
CA ASP A 47 1.90 17.52 -16.92
C ASP A 47 2.96 16.46 -16.56
N ILE A 48 2.57 15.19 -16.48
CA ILE A 48 3.47 14.05 -16.30
C ILE A 48 4.46 13.96 -17.44
N ALA A 49 3.98 13.99 -18.70
CA ALA A 49 4.84 13.84 -19.88
C ALA A 49 5.84 14.99 -20.03
N GLU A 50 5.41 16.24 -19.82
CA GLU A 50 6.29 17.41 -19.83
C GLU A 50 7.33 17.35 -18.71
N SER A 51 6.90 16.93 -17.51
CA SER A 51 7.78 16.78 -16.36
C SER A 51 8.86 15.70 -16.59
N ILE A 52 8.50 14.56 -17.17
CA ILE A 52 9.44 13.50 -17.56
C ILE A 52 10.41 14.02 -18.60
N LYS A 53 9.93 14.72 -19.64
CA LYS A 53 10.79 15.31 -20.68
C LYS A 53 11.79 16.31 -20.11
N THR A 54 11.36 17.14 -19.16
CA THR A 54 12.19 18.17 -18.53
C THR A 54 13.26 17.58 -17.63
N ASN A 55 12.96 16.52 -16.89
CA ASN A 55 13.88 15.93 -15.92
C ASN A 55 14.75 14.81 -16.50
N LYS A 56 14.45 14.30 -17.72
CA LYS A 56 15.24 13.27 -18.37
C LYS A 56 16.50 13.88 -19.01
N ASN A 57 17.67 13.29 -18.75
CA ASN A 57 18.88 13.67 -19.46
C ASN A 57 18.73 13.36 -20.97
N GLU A 58 19.28 14.21 -21.83
CA GLU A 58 19.19 14.01 -23.30
C GLU A 58 19.81 12.69 -23.74
N SER A 59 20.86 12.24 -23.06
CA SER A 59 21.54 10.98 -23.37
C SER A 59 20.81 9.73 -22.91
N ASP A 60 19.84 9.85 -21.96
CA ASP A 60 19.16 8.69 -21.39
C ASP A 60 18.00 8.24 -22.28
N THR A 61 17.79 6.93 -22.30
CA THR A 61 16.69 6.29 -23.05
C THR A 61 15.63 5.82 -22.07
N LEU A 62 14.39 6.34 -22.22
CA LEU A 62 13.23 5.85 -21.45
C LEU A 62 12.77 4.52 -22.07
N MET A 63 12.78 3.45 -21.26
CA MET A 63 12.46 2.09 -21.68
C MET A 63 10.99 1.74 -21.44
N GLY A 64 10.40 2.24 -20.35
CA GLY A 64 9.02 1.95 -19.96
C GLY A 64 8.58 2.77 -18.77
N ALA A 65 7.28 2.77 -18.50
CA ALA A 65 6.68 3.46 -17.38
C ALA A 65 5.74 2.53 -16.59
N GLY A 66 5.87 2.57 -15.26
CA GLY A 66 4.91 1.97 -14.35
C GLY A 66 4.17 3.05 -13.57
N VAL A 67 2.89 2.85 -13.31
CA VAL A 67 2.02 3.88 -12.76
C VAL A 67 1.17 3.33 -11.64
N GLY A 68 1.26 3.97 -10.50
CA GLY A 68 0.28 3.85 -9.43
C GLY A 68 -0.85 4.86 -9.66
N ALA A 69 -2.07 4.39 -9.73
CA ALA A 69 -3.22 5.26 -9.87
C ALA A 69 -4.30 4.92 -8.83
N PRO A 70 -5.02 5.94 -8.32
CA PRO A 70 -6.13 5.70 -7.41
C PRO A 70 -7.38 5.25 -8.19
N GLY A 71 -8.29 4.58 -7.49
CA GLY A 71 -9.61 4.22 -8.02
C GLY A 71 -9.74 2.79 -8.49
N PHE A 72 -10.83 2.54 -9.23
CA PHE A 72 -11.12 1.22 -9.78
C PHE A 72 -10.47 1.08 -11.15
N ILE A 73 -9.50 0.18 -11.25
CA ILE A 73 -8.66 -0.02 -12.43
C ILE A 73 -9.00 -1.36 -13.06
N GLU A 74 -9.21 -1.38 -14.38
CA GLU A 74 -9.19 -2.61 -15.15
C GLU A 74 -7.72 -2.98 -15.45
N MET A 75 -7.23 -4.05 -14.84
CA MET A 75 -5.81 -4.38 -14.81
C MET A 75 -5.20 -4.72 -16.18
N GLU A 76 -6.00 -5.29 -17.09
CA GLU A 76 -5.52 -5.65 -18.44
C GLU A 76 -5.31 -4.43 -19.33
N THR A 77 -6.29 -3.52 -19.33
CA THR A 77 -6.32 -2.35 -20.21
C THR A 77 -5.74 -1.09 -19.56
N GLY A 78 -5.63 -1.04 -18.22
CA GLY A 78 -5.27 0.16 -17.48
C GLY A 78 -6.32 1.27 -17.56
N PHE A 79 -7.58 0.87 -17.80
CA PHE A 79 -8.72 1.77 -17.84
C PHE A 79 -9.20 2.10 -16.42
N ILE A 80 -9.43 3.36 -16.14
CA ILE A 80 -9.92 3.82 -14.83
C ILE A 80 -11.43 4.03 -14.91
N TYR A 81 -12.21 3.17 -14.26
CA TYR A 81 -13.65 3.34 -14.20
C TYR A 81 -14.03 4.57 -13.37
N HIS A 82 -13.40 4.74 -12.21
CA HIS A 82 -13.69 5.87 -11.34
C HIS A 82 -12.53 6.13 -10.35
N ALA A 83 -12.04 7.38 -10.33
CA ALA A 83 -11.08 7.89 -9.35
C ALA A 83 -11.61 9.18 -8.72
N VAL A 84 -12.30 9.06 -7.58
CA VAL A 84 -13.04 10.16 -6.93
C VAL A 84 -12.14 11.37 -6.64
N ASN A 85 -10.94 11.13 -6.12
CA ASN A 85 -10.02 12.17 -5.65
C ASN A 85 -9.44 13.01 -6.79
N ILE A 86 -9.50 12.53 -8.03
CA ILE A 86 -8.95 13.19 -9.22
C ILE A 86 -10.08 13.68 -10.14
N GLY A 87 -11.26 13.06 -10.01
CA GLY A 87 -12.41 13.35 -10.84
C GLY A 87 -12.46 12.54 -12.14
N TRP A 88 -11.57 11.56 -12.33
CA TRP A 88 -11.63 10.69 -13.50
C TRP A 88 -12.81 9.75 -13.45
N ARG A 89 -13.46 9.60 -14.60
CA ARG A 89 -14.53 8.66 -14.86
C ARG A 89 -14.39 8.14 -16.28
N ASP A 90 -14.39 6.81 -16.42
CA ASP A 90 -14.24 6.13 -17.71
C ASP A 90 -13.02 6.63 -18.51
N TYR A 91 -11.85 6.66 -17.86
CA TYR A 91 -10.63 7.29 -18.38
C TYR A 91 -9.59 6.26 -18.85
N PRO A 92 -9.14 6.30 -20.14
CA PRO A 92 -8.18 5.35 -20.70
C PRO A 92 -6.74 5.75 -20.35
N LEU A 93 -6.39 5.76 -19.06
CA LEU A 93 -5.13 6.29 -18.56
C LEU A 93 -3.90 5.69 -19.23
N LYS A 94 -3.87 4.35 -19.41
CA LYS A 94 -2.75 3.67 -20.04
C LYS A 94 -2.53 4.15 -21.47
N ASP A 95 -3.58 4.18 -22.29
CA ASP A 95 -3.47 4.56 -23.70
C ASP A 95 -3.00 6.01 -23.86
N GLU A 96 -3.52 6.92 -23.03
CA GLU A 96 -3.13 8.33 -23.02
C GLU A 96 -1.65 8.49 -22.61
N LEU A 97 -1.18 7.75 -21.60
CA LEU A 97 0.23 7.77 -21.20
C LEU A 97 1.13 7.11 -22.23
N GLU A 98 0.76 5.97 -22.81
CA GLU A 98 1.54 5.32 -23.89
C GLU A 98 1.70 6.25 -25.10
N LYS A 99 0.64 6.96 -25.47
CA LYS A 99 0.67 7.96 -26.54
C LYS A 99 1.57 9.15 -26.21
N ALA A 100 1.50 9.67 -24.97
CA ALA A 100 2.27 10.83 -24.56
C ALA A 100 3.76 10.53 -24.36
N LEU A 101 4.10 9.34 -23.85
CA LEU A 101 5.48 8.95 -23.51
C LEU A 101 6.19 8.15 -24.62
N GLY A 102 5.45 7.53 -25.53
CA GLY A 102 6.00 6.71 -26.61
C GLY A 102 6.61 5.39 -26.14
N VAL A 103 6.32 4.93 -24.92
CA VAL A 103 6.84 3.69 -24.33
C VAL A 103 5.72 2.84 -23.75
N VAL A 104 6.03 1.59 -23.43
CA VAL A 104 5.09 0.69 -22.72
C VAL A 104 4.73 1.26 -21.37
N VAL A 105 3.43 1.28 -21.04
CA VAL A 105 2.92 1.66 -19.74
C VAL A 105 2.21 0.49 -19.09
N ARG A 106 2.38 0.35 -17.76
CA ARG A 106 1.59 -0.56 -16.91
C ARG A 106 1.07 0.20 -15.71
N ILE A 107 -0.15 -0.14 -15.33
CA ILE A 107 -0.84 0.53 -14.23
C ILE A 107 -1.27 -0.51 -13.20
N ASP A 108 -1.15 -0.17 -11.93
CA ASP A 108 -1.66 -0.98 -10.82
C ASP A 108 -2.08 -0.06 -9.66
N ASN A 109 -2.72 -0.63 -8.64
CA ASN A 109 -3.04 0.11 -7.44
C ASN A 109 -1.82 0.30 -6.52
N ASP A 110 -1.92 1.23 -5.59
CA ASP A 110 -0.86 1.63 -4.68
C ASP A 110 -0.37 0.49 -3.76
N ALA A 111 -1.28 -0.35 -3.25
CA ALA A 111 -0.92 -1.46 -2.36
C ALA A 111 -0.19 -2.58 -3.11
N ASN A 112 -0.63 -2.93 -4.31
CA ASN A 112 0.04 -3.90 -5.18
C ASN A 112 1.43 -3.41 -5.58
N LEU A 113 1.56 -2.14 -5.94
CA LEU A 113 2.86 -1.57 -6.27
C LEU A 113 3.79 -1.54 -5.05
N ALA A 114 3.27 -1.19 -3.86
CA ALA A 114 4.08 -1.27 -2.65
C ALA A 114 4.57 -2.69 -2.37
N ALA A 115 3.73 -3.71 -2.58
CA ALA A 115 4.12 -5.11 -2.49
C ALA A 115 5.23 -5.48 -3.48
N LEU A 116 5.09 -5.08 -4.75
CA LEU A 116 6.10 -5.32 -5.78
C LEU A 116 7.42 -4.61 -5.47
N GLY A 117 7.36 -3.39 -4.94
CA GLY A 117 8.55 -2.65 -4.53
C GLY A 117 9.29 -3.35 -3.39
N GLU A 118 8.57 -3.74 -2.34
CA GLU A 118 9.15 -4.47 -1.21
C GLU A 118 9.70 -5.84 -1.63
N LYS A 119 9.01 -6.53 -2.54
CA LYS A 119 9.53 -7.76 -3.16
C LYS A 119 10.85 -7.52 -3.87
N TRP A 120 10.95 -6.46 -4.69
CA TRP A 120 12.09 -6.22 -5.56
C TRP A 120 13.31 -5.68 -4.81
N LYS A 121 13.11 -4.64 -3.97
CA LYS A 121 14.21 -3.88 -3.34
C LYS A 121 14.06 -3.72 -1.82
N GLY A 122 13.02 -4.28 -1.24
CA GLY A 122 12.71 -4.14 0.18
C GLY A 122 12.75 -5.44 0.97
N ALA A 123 11.87 -5.53 1.96
CA ALA A 123 11.81 -6.60 2.94
C ALA A 123 11.39 -7.97 2.36
N GLY A 124 10.77 -7.97 1.19
CA GLY A 124 10.37 -9.20 0.46
C GLY A 124 11.56 -10.00 -0.06
N ASP A 125 12.73 -9.34 -0.27
CA ASP A 125 13.99 -9.99 -0.60
C ASP A 125 13.88 -10.96 -1.81
N GLY A 126 13.19 -10.51 -2.86
CA GLY A 126 13.02 -11.27 -4.11
C GLY A 126 12.10 -12.49 -4.02
N THR A 127 11.41 -12.71 -2.90
CA THR A 127 10.51 -13.87 -2.74
C THR A 127 9.41 -13.92 -3.80
N ASN A 128 8.99 -15.13 -4.18
CA ASN A 128 7.88 -15.33 -5.09
C ASN A 128 6.54 -15.56 -4.38
N GLU A 129 6.56 -15.69 -3.05
CA GLU A 129 5.37 -15.92 -2.23
C GLU A 129 5.36 -14.91 -1.08
N GLU A 130 4.60 -13.82 -1.23
CA GLU A 130 4.55 -12.71 -0.28
C GLU A 130 3.11 -12.28 0.00
N LEU A 131 2.85 -11.98 1.26
CA LEU A 131 1.67 -11.23 1.70
C LEU A 131 2.14 -9.87 2.20
N PHE A 132 1.84 -8.82 1.47
CA PHE A 132 2.08 -7.44 1.88
C PHE A 132 0.83 -6.87 2.54
N VAL A 133 1.03 -6.18 3.66
CA VAL A 133 -0.04 -5.52 4.42
C VAL A 133 0.39 -4.09 4.73
N THR A 134 -0.37 -3.11 4.27
CA THR A 134 -0.12 -1.71 4.61
C THR A 134 -1.14 -1.21 5.63
N LEU A 135 -0.65 -0.67 6.74
CA LEU A 135 -1.42 -0.14 7.86
C LEU A 135 -1.28 1.39 7.86
N GLY A 136 -2.23 2.05 7.21
CA GLY A 136 -2.31 3.51 7.08
C GLY A 136 -3.65 4.04 7.57
N THR A 137 -4.22 5.01 6.87
CA THR A 137 -5.61 5.48 7.08
C THR A 137 -6.59 4.31 7.00
N GLY A 138 -6.35 3.39 6.06
CA GLY A 138 -7.04 2.11 5.94
C GLY A 138 -6.08 0.93 6.14
N VAL A 139 -6.54 -0.26 5.75
CA VAL A 139 -5.74 -1.47 5.62
C VAL A 139 -5.76 -1.90 4.16
N GLY A 140 -4.61 -1.81 3.51
CA GLY A 140 -4.42 -2.33 2.15
C GLY A 140 -3.62 -3.63 2.15
N GLY A 141 -3.63 -4.32 1.01
CA GLY A 141 -2.85 -5.54 0.84
C GLY A 141 -2.42 -5.78 -0.60
N GLY A 142 -1.34 -6.54 -0.73
CA GLY A 142 -0.88 -7.08 -1.99
C GLY A 142 -0.47 -8.53 -1.80
N ILE A 143 -0.88 -9.40 -2.69
CA ILE A 143 -0.56 -10.82 -2.63
C ILE A 143 0.31 -11.15 -3.84
N ILE A 144 1.49 -11.65 -3.58
CA ILE A 144 2.39 -12.15 -4.61
C ILE A 144 2.44 -13.67 -4.52
N THR A 145 2.12 -14.33 -5.62
CA THR A 145 2.25 -15.76 -5.77
C THR A 145 2.92 -16.10 -7.10
N ARG A 146 3.86 -17.05 -7.08
CA ARG A 146 4.71 -17.39 -8.23
C ARG A 146 5.41 -16.17 -8.84
N GLY A 147 5.74 -15.19 -7.99
CA GLY A 147 6.42 -13.95 -8.38
C GLY A 147 5.56 -12.87 -9.01
N GLN A 148 4.24 -13.08 -9.12
CA GLN A 148 3.29 -12.15 -9.73
C GLN A 148 2.22 -11.72 -8.75
N ILE A 149 1.70 -10.50 -8.91
CA ILE A 149 0.54 -10.01 -8.16
C ILE A 149 -0.69 -10.85 -8.48
N LEU A 150 -1.42 -11.23 -7.44
CA LEU A 150 -2.72 -11.88 -7.54
C LEU A 150 -3.82 -10.82 -7.68
N HIS A 151 -4.18 -10.47 -8.90
CA HIS A 151 -5.27 -9.51 -9.15
C HIS A 151 -6.66 -10.12 -8.98
N GLY A 152 -6.82 -11.42 -9.23
CA GLY A 152 -8.14 -12.06 -9.27
C GLY A 152 -9.01 -11.56 -10.44
N VAL A 153 -10.27 -11.95 -10.44
CA VAL A 153 -11.24 -11.47 -11.43
C VAL A 153 -11.63 -10.03 -11.10
N GLY A 154 -11.43 -9.11 -12.03
CA GLY A 154 -11.78 -7.70 -11.84
C GLY A 154 -10.82 -6.88 -10.97
N GLY A 155 -9.59 -7.37 -10.72
CA GLY A 155 -8.54 -6.59 -10.05
C GLY A 155 -8.69 -6.43 -8.53
N MET A 156 -9.64 -7.12 -7.89
CA MET A 156 -9.96 -6.98 -6.46
C MET A 156 -9.20 -7.98 -5.55
N GLY A 157 -8.19 -8.68 -6.07
CA GLY A 157 -7.31 -9.51 -5.26
C GLY A 157 -6.50 -8.67 -4.28
N GLY A 158 -6.34 -9.14 -3.05
CA GLY A 158 -5.57 -8.40 -2.05
C GLY A 158 -6.35 -7.39 -1.21
N GLU A 159 -7.66 -7.23 -1.38
CA GLU A 159 -8.53 -6.36 -0.59
C GLU A 159 -8.71 -6.86 0.86
N ILE A 160 -7.60 -7.12 1.54
CA ILE A 160 -7.55 -7.76 2.87
C ILE A 160 -8.17 -6.90 3.97
N GLY A 161 -8.14 -5.57 3.84
CA GLY A 161 -8.76 -4.64 4.77
C GLY A 161 -10.28 -4.80 4.86
N HIS A 162 -10.89 -5.39 3.83
CA HIS A 162 -12.32 -5.60 3.78
C HIS A 162 -12.76 -7.01 4.18
N ILE A 163 -11.86 -7.84 4.69
CA ILE A 163 -12.23 -9.10 5.37
C ILE A 163 -13.09 -8.77 6.59
N THR A 164 -14.21 -9.48 6.77
CA THR A 164 -15.04 -9.32 7.96
C THR A 164 -14.30 -9.87 9.18
N SER A 165 -13.91 -8.99 10.08
CA SER A 165 -13.17 -9.31 11.30
C SER A 165 -14.06 -9.22 12.54
N VAL A 166 -15.05 -8.31 12.54
CA VAL A 166 -16.06 -8.17 13.60
C VAL A 166 -17.43 -8.55 13.04
N LYS A 167 -17.96 -9.71 13.43
CA LYS A 167 -19.20 -10.25 12.85
C LYS A 167 -20.45 -9.52 13.32
N GLU A 168 -20.51 -9.15 14.59
CA GLU A 168 -21.66 -8.50 15.22
C GLU A 168 -21.22 -7.20 15.89
N GLY A 169 -22.00 -6.14 15.76
CA GLY A 169 -21.68 -4.84 16.36
C GLY A 169 -20.49 -4.10 15.73
N GLY A 170 -19.95 -4.60 14.61
CA GLY A 170 -18.82 -3.96 13.93
C GLY A 170 -19.17 -2.63 13.30
N SER A 171 -18.21 -1.70 13.28
CA SER A 171 -18.37 -0.37 12.72
C SER A 171 -18.57 -0.38 11.21
N LEU A 172 -19.28 0.63 10.71
CA LEU A 172 -19.46 0.84 9.26
C LEU A 172 -18.11 1.13 8.61
N CYS A 173 -17.79 0.41 7.54
CA CYS A 173 -16.63 0.62 6.70
C CYS A 173 -17.00 1.48 5.49
N ASN A 174 -16.03 2.20 4.92
CA ASN A 174 -16.21 3.00 3.71
C ASN A 174 -16.64 2.17 2.49
N CYS A 175 -16.40 0.84 2.49
CA CYS A 175 -16.90 -0.07 1.46
C CYS A 175 -18.41 -0.39 1.56
N GLY A 176 -19.12 0.15 2.56
CA GLY A 176 -20.54 -0.07 2.82
C GLY A 176 -20.85 -1.29 3.69
N LYS A 177 -19.88 -2.13 4.03
CA LYS A 177 -20.04 -3.27 4.96
C LYS A 177 -19.75 -2.86 6.40
N HIS A 178 -20.18 -3.69 7.33
CA HIS A 178 -19.84 -3.56 8.75
C HIS A 178 -18.76 -4.56 9.15
N GLY A 179 -17.89 -4.16 10.09
CA GLY A 179 -16.93 -5.05 10.76
C GLY A 179 -15.74 -5.49 9.90
N CYS A 180 -15.37 -4.72 8.89
CA CYS A 180 -14.15 -4.95 8.13
C CYS A 180 -12.89 -4.82 9.01
N LEU A 181 -11.84 -5.57 8.72
CA LEU A 181 -10.54 -5.51 9.41
C LEU A 181 -10.02 -4.06 9.52
N GLU A 182 -10.16 -3.30 8.45
CA GLU A 182 -9.76 -1.89 8.40
C GLU A 182 -10.39 -1.06 9.53
N THR A 183 -11.65 -1.33 9.89
CA THR A 183 -12.34 -0.55 10.93
C THR A 183 -11.75 -0.75 12.33
N VAL A 184 -10.91 -1.76 12.54
CA VAL A 184 -10.28 -2.07 13.83
C VAL A 184 -8.77 -1.85 13.78
N SER A 185 -8.10 -2.36 12.75
CA SER A 185 -6.64 -2.49 12.72
C SER A 185 -5.93 -1.40 11.94
N SER A 186 -6.64 -0.46 11.28
CA SER A 186 -6.03 0.71 10.65
C SER A 186 -5.69 1.81 11.67
N ALA A 187 -4.93 2.82 11.25
CA ALA A 187 -4.67 3.99 12.09
C ALA A 187 -5.97 4.69 12.50
N THR A 188 -6.90 4.88 11.57
CA THR A 188 -8.22 5.48 11.86
C THR A 188 -9.08 4.58 12.75
N GLY A 189 -8.99 3.26 12.56
CA GLY A 189 -9.66 2.26 13.39
C GLY A 189 -9.21 2.33 14.85
N MET A 190 -7.89 2.35 15.09
CA MET A 190 -7.32 2.47 16.44
C MET A 190 -7.70 3.79 17.12
N VAL A 191 -7.66 4.91 16.38
CA VAL A 191 -8.08 6.22 16.90
C VAL A 191 -9.57 6.23 17.25
N ARG A 192 -10.41 5.62 16.41
CA ARG A 192 -11.84 5.46 16.69
C ARG A 192 -12.08 4.65 17.96
N LEU A 193 -11.43 3.48 18.07
CA LEU A 193 -11.54 2.63 19.27
C LEU A 193 -11.12 3.38 20.55
N MET A 194 -10.02 4.13 20.48
CA MET A 194 -9.57 4.94 21.61
C MET A 194 -10.60 5.97 22.01
N ASN A 195 -11.13 6.73 21.04
CA ASN A 195 -12.17 7.74 21.30
C ASN A 195 -13.47 7.14 21.88
N GLU A 196 -13.86 5.93 21.46
CA GLU A 196 -15.01 5.23 22.02
C GLU A 196 -14.82 4.90 23.50
N LYS A 197 -13.65 4.31 23.84
CA LYS A 197 -13.30 3.99 25.23
C LYS A 197 -13.22 5.25 26.13
N LEU A 198 -12.71 6.35 25.62
CA LEU A 198 -12.70 7.65 26.35
C LEU A 198 -14.11 8.19 26.58
N LYS A 199 -15.00 8.10 25.57
CA LYS A 199 -16.41 8.50 25.73
C LYS A 199 -17.18 7.65 26.73
N GLU A 200 -16.76 6.41 26.98
CA GLU A 200 -17.29 5.54 28.05
C GLU A 200 -16.81 5.95 29.47
N GLY A 201 -16.00 7.01 29.56
CA GLY A 201 -15.46 7.52 30.83
C GLY A 201 -14.26 6.75 31.35
N ARG A 202 -13.51 6.07 30.48
CA ARG A 202 -12.27 5.37 30.83
C ARG A 202 -11.14 6.37 31.06
N ASP A 203 -10.45 6.29 32.18
CA ASP A 203 -9.29 7.13 32.50
C ASP A 203 -8.09 6.78 31.62
N SER A 204 -7.52 7.77 30.92
CA SER A 204 -6.35 7.61 30.06
C SER A 204 -5.51 8.89 30.04
N THR A 205 -4.20 8.72 29.88
CA THR A 205 -3.26 9.84 29.69
C THR A 205 -3.43 10.51 28.33
N VAL A 206 -4.11 9.86 27.38
CA VAL A 206 -4.46 10.39 26.05
C VAL A 206 -5.61 11.40 26.13
N ASP A 207 -6.42 11.40 27.19
CA ASP A 207 -7.57 12.29 27.37
C ASP A 207 -7.20 13.79 27.39
N SER A 208 -5.92 14.10 27.69
CA SER A 208 -5.37 15.47 27.58
C SER A 208 -5.14 15.94 26.12
N ILE A 209 -5.20 15.03 25.15
CA ILE A 209 -5.05 15.34 23.72
C ILE A 209 -6.43 15.58 23.16
N LEU A 210 -6.65 16.74 22.50
CA LEU A 210 -7.91 17.03 21.84
C LEU A 210 -8.23 15.91 20.84
N SER A 211 -9.41 15.32 20.92
CA SER A 211 -9.83 14.14 20.16
C SER A 211 -9.63 14.27 18.63
N GLU A 212 -9.65 15.49 18.11
CA GLU A 212 -9.44 15.81 16.69
C GLU A 212 -7.97 15.73 16.25
N SER A 213 -7.02 15.78 17.20
CA SER A 213 -5.58 15.71 16.92
C SER A 213 -4.94 14.37 17.30
N LEU A 214 -5.71 13.45 17.88
CA LEU A 214 -5.22 12.14 18.31
C LEU A 214 -4.73 11.31 17.14
N THR A 215 -3.53 10.78 17.29
CA THR A 215 -2.90 9.90 16.29
C THR A 215 -2.60 8.52 16.87
N THR A 216 -2.41 7.53 16.00
CA THR A 216 -1.98 6.20 16.43
C THR A 216 -0.62 6.24 17.14
N LYS A 217 0.26 7.16 16.76
CA LYS A 217 1.55 7.37 17.46
C LYS A 217 1.32 7.71 18.94
N ASP A 218 0.38 8.61 19.23
CA ASP A 218 0.06 9.01 20.62
C ASP A 218 -0.46 7.82 21.43
N ILE A 219 -1.27 6.94 20.80
CA ILE A 219 -1.77 5.71 21.44
C ILE A 219 -0.62 4.78 21.80
N PHE A 220 0.33 4.52 20.87
CA PHE A 220 1.50 3.70 21.15
C PHE A 220 2.41 4.32 22.22
N GLU A 221 2.60 5.63 22.21
CA GLU A 221 3.41 6.34 23.22
C GLU A 221 2.76 6.29 24.62
N ALA A 222 1.43 6.43 24.71
CA ALA A 222 0.70 6.29 25.95
C ALA A 222 0.80 4.86 26.50
N ALA A 223 0.63 3.86 25.66
CA ALA A 223 0.77 2.45 26.04
C ALA A 223 2.17 2.14 26.61
N LYS A 224 3.23 2.68 26.02
CA LYS A 224 4.62 2.58 26.53
C LYS A 224 4.77 3.19 27.92
N LYS A 225 4.05 4.26 28.21
CA LYS A 225 4.04 4.93 29.52
C LYS A 225 3.14 4.24 30.55
N GLY A 226 2.50 3.12 30.17
CA GLY A 226 1.71 2.31 31.09
C GLY A 226 0.20 2.51 30.99
N ASP A 227 -0.29 3.35 30.09
CA ASP A 227 -1.72 3.58 29.87
C ASP A 227 -2.44 2.28 29.53
N THR A 228 -3.44 1.92 30.34
CA THR A 228 -4.16 0.65 30.21
C THR A 228 -5.14 0.66 29.04
N VAL A 229 -5.81 1.80 28.80
CA VAL A 229 -6.79 1.94 27.70
C VAL A 229 -6.08 1.89 26.36
N ALA A 230 -4.95 2.59 26.23
CA ALA A 230 -4.13 2.54 25.01
C ALA A 230 -3.60 1.12 24.75
N LYS A 231 -3.17 0.39 25.78
CA LYS A 231 -2.76 -1.03 25.65
C LYS A 231 -3.89 -1.93 25.16
N GLU A 232 -5.10 -1.75 25.71
CA GLU A 232 -6.28 -2.50 25.26
C GLU A 232 -6.59 -2.25 23.80
N VAL A 233 -6.56 -1.00 23.33
CA VAL A 233 -6.80 -0.64 21.93
C VAL A 233 -5.78 -1.28 21.01
N ILE A 234 -4.49 -1.21 21.35
CA ILE A 234 -3.42 -1.83 20.56
C ILE A 234 -3.59 -3.35 20.53
N THR A 235 -3.88 -3.98 21.67
CA THR A 235 -4.09 -5.43 21.74
C THR A 235 -5.26 -5.85 20.88
N GLU A 236 -6.41 -5.18 20.98
CA GLU A 236 -7.60 -5.45 20.16
C GLU A 236 -7.29 -5.34 18.66
N ALA A 237 -6.62 -4.26 18.23
CA ALA A 237 -6.26 -4.06 16.84
C ALA A 237 -5.29 -5.13 16.32
N ILE A 238 -4.30 -5.53 17.13
CA ILE A 238 -3.31 -6.54 16.77
C ILE A 238 -3.91 -7.95 16.76
N ASP A 239 -4.83 -8.27 17.67
CA ASP A 239 -5.51 -9.55 17.71
C ASP A 239 -6.32 -9.76 16.42
N HIS A 240 -7.09 -8.77 15.99
CA HIS A 240 -7.82 -8.81 14.73
C HIS A 240 -6.89 -8.94 13.52
N LEU A 241 -5.80 -8.18 13.49
CA LEU A 241 -4.81 -8.22 12.41
C LEU A 241 -4.11 -9.58 12.34
N GLY A 242 -3.61 -10.07 13.47
CA GLY A 242 -2.88 -11.34 13.54
C GLY A 242 -3.76 -12.53 13.17
N TYR A 243 -5.02 -12.51 13.62
CA TYR A 243 -6.01 -13.51 13.22
C TYR A 243 -6.27 -13.50 11.71
N ALA A 244 -6.48 -12.32 11.11
CA ALA A 244 -6.70 -12.20 9.67
C ALA A 244 -5.48 -12.67 8.86
N ILE A 245 -4.27 -12.22 9.25
CA ILE A 245 -3.01 -12.61 8.60
C ILE A 245 -2.76 -14.13 8.72
N ALA A 246 -3.05 -14.74 9.87
CA ALA A 246 -2.89 -16.19 10.07
C ALA A 246 -3.81 -17.00 9.15
N ASN A 247 -5.06 -16.58 9.00
CA ASN A 247 -6.01 -17.22 8.07
C ASN A 247 -5.57 -17.10 6.60
N LEU A 248 -5.08 -15.91 6.22
CA LEU A 248 -4.51 -15.70 4.89
C LEU A 248 -3.27 -16.56 4.68
N ALA A 249 -2.37 -16.61 5.66
CA ALA A 249 -1.16 -17.43 5.58
C ALA A 249 -1.47 -18.92 5.51
N ASN A 250 -2.49 -19.41 6.24
CA ASN A 250 -2.95 -20.81 6.13
C ASN A 250 -3.50 -21.13 4.72
N THR A 251 -3.96 -20.12 3.99
CA THR A 251 -4.53 -20.28 2.63
C THR A 251 -3.45 -20.14 1.55
N LEU A 252 -2.55 -19.16 1.69
CA LEU A 252 -1.58 -18.74 0.67
C LEU A 252 -0.20 -19.37 0.89
N ASN A 253 0.11 -19.75 2.12
CA ASN A 253 1.43 -20.24 2.54
C ASN A 253 2.59 -19.34 2.08
N PRO A 254 2.59 -18.04 2.45
CA PRO A 254 3.63 -17.12 2.01
C PRO A 254 4.95 -17.39 2.72
N ALA A 255 6.07 -17.14 2.04
CA ALA A 255 7.39 -17.15 2.64
C ALA A 255 7.67 -15.88 3.46
N LYS A 256 7.12 -14.75 3.02
CA LYS A 256 7.25 -13.44 3.67
C LYS A 256 5.88 -12.81 3.91
N ILE A 257 5.75 -12.18 5.08
CA ILE A 257 4.62 -11.30 5.42
C ILE A 257 5.24 -9.95 5.75
N VAL A 258 5.02 -8.97 4.88
CA VAL A 258 5.66 -7.65 4.98
C VAL A 258 4.63 -6.63 5.47
N ILE A 259 4.91 -5.96 6.59
CA ILE A 259 4.02 -4.98 7.23
C ILE A 259 4.54 -3.57 6.97
N GLY A 260 3.80 -2.81 6.18
CA GLY A 260 4.10 -1.42 5.82
C GLY A 260 3.10 -0.41 6.38
N GLY A 261 3.16 0.82 5.85
CA GLY A 261 2.27 1.91 6.22
C GLY A 261 2.69 2.66 7.48
N GLY A 262 1.92 3.69 7.84
CA GLY A 262 2.26 4.61 8.95
C GLY A 262 2.35 3.94 10.31
N VAL A 263 1.49 2.95 10.59
CA VAL A 263 1.45 2.22 11.86
C VAL A 263 2.68 1.32 12.03
N SER A 264 3.28 0.83 10.95
CA SER A 264 4.50 0.00 11.02
C SER A 264 5.69 0.72 11.68
N LYS A 265 5.66 2.05 11.75
CA LYS A 265 6.66 2.87 12.46
C LYS A 265 6.70 2.59 13.97
N ALA A 266 5.69 1.93 14.54
CA ALA A 266 5.72 1.45 15.91
C ALA A 266 6.78 0.35 16.14
N GLY A 267 7.32 -0.25 15.07
CA GLY A 267 8.43 -1.19 15.17
C GLY A 267 8.05 -2.48 15.91
N GLU A 268 8.89 -2.87 16.85
CA GLU A 268 8.66 -4.10 17.64
C GLU A 268 7.48 -4.02 18.59
N ASP A 269 6.99 -2.82 18.94
CA ASP A 269 5.74 -2.70 19.70
C ASP A 269 4.50 -3.18 18.92
N LEU A 270 4.59 -3.20 17.60
CA LEU A 270 3.61 -3.80 16.71
C LEU A 270 4.00 -5.26 16.38
N LEU A 271 5.24 -5.50 15.94
CA LEU A 271 5.63 -6.80 15.38
C LEU A 271 5.69 -7.92 16.42
N THR A 272 6.21 -7.65 17.61
CA THR A 272 6.37 -8.70 18.63
C THR A 272 5.01 -9.28 19.05
N PRO A 273 3.99 -8.49 19.43
CA PRO A 273 2.67 -9.03 19.73
C PRO A 273 1.97 -9.61 18.49
N LEU A 274 2.17 -9.02 17.30
CA LEU A 274 1.61 -9.55 16.06
C LEU A 274 2.14 -10.96 15.74
N ARG A 275 3.44 -11.19 15.89
CA ARG A 275 4.05 -12.53 15.72
C ARG A 275 3.50 -13.54 16.73
N HIS A 276 3.19 -13.08 17.95
CA HIS A 276 2.60 -13.94 18.97
C HIS A 276 1.19 -14.39 18.55
N VAL A 277 0.32 -13.44 18.19
CA VAL A 277 -1.04 -13.74 17.73
C VAL A 277 -1.03 -14.59 16.46
N PHE A 278 -0.16 -14.26 15.50
CA PHE A 278 0.00 -15.04 14.27
C PHE A 278 0.31 -16.52 14.57
N LYS A 279 1.28 -16.80 15.46
CA LYS A 279 1.65 -18.16 15.85
C LYS A 279 0.53 -18.92 16.54
N GLN A 280 -0.37 -18.23 17.21
CA GLN A 280 -1.53 -18.83 17.89
C GLN A 280 -2.56 -19.39 16.89
N TYR A 281 -2.75 -18.73 15.73
CA TYR A 281 -3.80 -19.06 14.77
C TYR A 281 -3.30 -19.69 13.47
N ALA A 282 -2.03 -19.53 13.13
CA ALA A 282 -1.45 -20.16 11.97
C ALA A 282 -1.16 -21.66 12.24
N LEU A 283 -1.25 -22.48 11.20
CA LEU A 283 -0.77 -23.85 11.27
C LEU A 283 0.71 -23.87 11.69
N PRO A 284 1.16 -24.76 12.58
CA PRO A 284 2.54 -24.78 13.08
C PRO A 284 3.58 -24.68 11.97
N ARG A 285 3.42 -25.47 10.92
CA ARG A 285 4.35 -25.46 9.78
C ARG A 285 4.33 -24.13 9.00
N VAL A 286 3.20 -23.48 8.87
CA VAL A 286 3.09 -22.15 8.24
C VAL A 286 3.77 -21.11 9.14
N ALA A 287 3.53 -21.16 10.44
CA ALA A 287 4.14 -20.25 11.42
C ALA A 287 5.67 -20.38 11.52
N GLU A 288 6.21 -21.56 11.24
CA GLU A 288 7.66 -21.81 11.20
C GLU A 288 8.31 -21.28 9.91
N GLN A 289 7.59 -21.27 8.79
CA GLN A 289 8.12 -20.91 7.47
C GLN A 289 7.91 -19.46 7.11
N ALA A 290 6.79 -18.86 7.53
CA ALA A 290 6.46 -17.49 7.19
C ALA A 290 7.23 -16.51 8.09
N GLU A 291 8.03 -15.65 7.47
CA GLU A 291 8.76 -14.59 8.17
C GLU A 291 7.99 -13.28 8.14
N ILE A 292 7.65 -12.73 9.32
CA ILE A 292 6.97 -11.42 9.44
C ILE A 292 8.01 -10.32 9.63
N LYS A 293 8.05 -9.36 8.70
CA LYS A 293 9.00 -8.24 8.66
C LYS A 293 8.30 -6.89 8.51
N LEU A 294 8.99 -5.82 8.89
CA LEU A 294 8.60 -4.46 8.50
C LEU A 294 9.06 -4.16 7.07
N ALA A 295 8.26 -3.38 6.36
CA ALA A 295 8.62 -2.79 5.08
C ALA A 295 9.85 -1.88 5.21
N HIS A 296 10.73 -1.89 4.22
CA HIS A 296 11.97 -1.12 4.24
C HIS A 296 11.91 0.17 3.41
N LEU A 297 11.16 0.15 2.29
CA LEU A 297 11.18 1.24 1.32
C LEU A 297 10.33 2.46 1.72
N GLY A 298 9.43 2.28 2.69
CA GLY A 298 8.56 3.35 3.16
C GLY A 298 7.74 3.96 2.02
N ASN A 299 7.83 5.28 1.86
CA ASN A 299 7.05 6.00 0.83
C ASN A 299 7.56 5.75 -0.61
N ASP A 300 8.68 5.08 -0.79
CA ASP A 300 9.25 4.80 -2.11
C ASP A 300 8.81 3.44 -2.65
N ALA A 301 8.16 2.61 -1.84
CA ALA A 301 7.74 1.27 -2.21
C ALA A 301 6.88 1.26 -3.48
N GLY A 302 5.88 2.16 -3.58
CA GLY A 302 5.01 2.28 -4.75
C GLY A 302 5.79 2.62 -6.03
N ILE A 303 6.75 3.54 -5.95
CA ILE A 303 7.58 3.94 -7.09
C ILE A 303 8.49 2.79 -7.55
N TYR A 304 9.13 2.07 -6.61
CA TYR A 304 9.93 0.89 -6.96
C TYR A 304 9.07 -0.20 -7.60
N GLY A 305 7.88 -0.44 -7.06
CA GLY A 305 6.96 -1.43 -7.63
C GLY A 305 6.45 -1.03 -9.01
N ALA A 306 6.17 0.24 -9.23
CA ALA A 306 5.81 0.77 -10.54
C ALA A 306 6.91 0.50 -11.57
N VAL A 307 8.18 0.81 -11.23
CA VAL A 307 9.31 0.52 -12.11
C VAL A 307 9.48 -0.97 -12.35
N TRP A 308 9.35 -1.81 -11.31
CA TRP A 308 9.41 -3.26 -11.48
C TRP A 308 8.35 -3.77 -12.45
N LEU A 309 7.14 -3.26 -12.36
CA LEU A 309 6.04 -3.60 -13.27
C LEU A 309 6.35 -3.19 -14.72
N ALA A 310 7.00 -2.03 -14.92
CA ALA A 310 7.45 -1.58 -16.24
C ALA A 310 8.56 -2.47 -16.82
N ILE A 311 9.56 -2.84 -16.01
CA ILE A 311 10.65 -3.74 -16.41
C ILE A 311 10.05 -5.07 -16.91
N GLN A 312 9.19 -5.71 -16.13
CA GLN A 312 8.54 -6.95 -16.53
C GLN A 312 7.74 -6.83 -17.82
N ALA A 313 7.10 -5.68 -18.05
CA ALA A 313 6.33 -5.45 -19.28
C ALA A 313 7.21 -5.33 -20.53
N VAL A 314 8.37 -4.69 -20.40
CA VAL A 314 9.34 -4.55 -21.49
C VAL A 314 9.96 -5.91 -21.82
N GLU A 315 10.41 -6.68 -20.81
CA GLU A 315 10.95 -8.03 -21.01
C GLU A 315 9.96 -8.99 -21.69
N ASN A 316 8.68 -8.92 -21.31
CA ASN A 316 7.64 -9.77 -21.89
C ASN A 316 7.29 -9.42 -23.36
N LYS A 317 7.56 -8.18 -23.80
CA LYS A 317 7.42 -7.80 -25.23
C LYS A 317 8.57 -8.27 -26.10
N GLN A 318 9.72 -8.57 -25.52
CA GLN A 318 10.92 -9.01 -26.25
C GLN A 318 10.98 -10.54 -26.42
N LYS A 319 10.12 -11.27 -25.71
CA LYS A 319 9.93 -12.73 -25.85
C LYS A 319 8.82 -13.07 -26.83
#